data_752438f8385f91e6c4600131fbbf2c94
#
_entry.id   752438f8385f91e6c4600131fbbf2c94
#
_cell.length_a   1.000
_cell.length_b   1.000
_cell.length_c   1.000
_cell.angle_alpha   90.00
_cell.angle_beta   90.00
_cell.angle_gamma   90.00
#
_symmetry.space_group_name_H-M   'P 1'
#
loop_
_entity.id
_entity.type
_entity.pdbx_description
1 polymer ?
#
loop_
_entity_poly.entity_id
_entity_poly.type
_entity_poly.pdbx_seq_one_letter_code
_entity_poly.pdbx_strand_id
1 'polypeptide(L)'
;MHPRLKRGNRPPSLPTVAVEILRLFNLPDSSIVELTQTVQTDSALAIKILKAANSTRYGARQEITDLRAGITRLGQNRLTPLVLSFSLASTSLEPSEAAEFYKEIWLRSYVQATAAEIVGEPHGSGVAAECFTINLLAGIGKLAMLKADPELYEQCRTEATESGHSFSSVAEKLFGISPRDLSVDILSDIGLPDRCITAIRLPEPVEADRDLSDEDARLTRISRTAEAVGSYLCDNDSALALLTLEDLVSGTEHTVDSLLDAIHIRLEESASLFNVDPSQIPPPDELLEAALEQLADFTSLVGTEKHDQVPAALLEENGRLKRRVQDLIRETSVDALTGVFNRNWFNARMAEVQAVSRLQEVEFGIAVIDIDHFKDVNDNFGHQAGDVVLRDVAQALSSVTRRDETIARYGGDEFVLLRENANTIGMTAVGERLRSTVEQTVIEVDGTRIPVTVSIGIAHGMPQQNNDFCKEVFARADAALYEAKHNGRNQVVLDSSLGASVTHSSEPSSGAPEPTVAPVSRG
;
A
#
# COMPACT_ATOMS: atom_id res chain seq x y z
N MET A 1 -34.57 -8.31 -4.79
CA MET A 1 -34.03 -8.49 -3.43
C MET A 1 -34.13 -9.95 -3.01
N HIS A 2 -33.00 -10.55 -2.65
CA HIS A 2 -32.88 -11.95 -2.24
C HIS A 2 -33.87 -12.30 -1.10
N PRO A 3 -34.56 -13.46 -1.14
CA PRO A 3 -35.63 -13.78 -0.15
C PRO A 3 -35.19 -13.70 1.31
N ARG A 4 -33.93 -14.09 1.62
CA ARG A 4 -33.39 -14.06 2.99
C ARG A 4 -33.03 -12.66 3.48
N LEU A 5 -32.94 -11.67 2.58
CA LEU A 5 -32.64 -10.28 2.92
C LEU A 5 -33.89 -9.40 3.03
N LYS A 6 -35.07 -9.95 2.79
CA LYS A 6 -36.34 -9.20 2.93
C LYS A 6 -36.56 -8.78 4.40
N ARG A 7 -37.19 -7.63 4.58
CA ARG A 7 -37.57 -7.11 5.91
C ARG A 7 -38.32 -8.19 6.71
N GLY A 8 -37.88 -8.47 7.91
CA GLY A 8 -38.44 -9.54 8.77
C GLY A 8 -37.81 -10.93 8.63
N ASN A 9 -37.00 -11.18 7.59
CA ASN A 9 -36.29 -12.47 7.38
C ASN A 9 -34.77 -12.27 7.28
N ARG A 10 -34.26 -11.08 7.62
CA ARG A 10 -32.83 -10.78 7.59
C ARG A 10 -32.13 -11.54 8.72
N PRO A 11 -31.00 -12.20 8.45
CA PRO A 11 -30.23 -12.82 9.51
C PRO A 11 -29.75 -11.73 10.49
N PRO A 12 -29.79 -11.95 11.79
CA PRO A 12 -29.25 -11.02 12.76
C PRO A 12 -27.76 -10.83 12.47
N SER A 13 -27.39 -9.62 12.08
CA SER A 13 -26.00 -9.29 11.72
C SER A 13 -25.21 -8.80 12.93
N LEU A 14 -25.91 -8.25 13.93
CA LEU A 14 -25.30 -7.81 15.19
C LEU A 14 -25.70 -8.72 16.34
N PRO A 15 -24.76 -9.05 17.24
CA PRO A 15 -25.06 -9.69 18.51
C PRO A 15 -26.04 -8.86 19.34
N THR A 16 -26.89 -9.52 20.15
CA THR A 16 -27.93 -8.84 20.96
C THR A 16 -27.36 -7.75 21.86
N VAL A 17 -26.17 -7.98 22.43
CA VAL A 17 -25.48 -6.99 23.26
C VAL A 17 -25.10 -5.73 22.47
N ALA A 18 -24.62 -5.90 21.24
CA ALA A 18 -24.26 -4.78 20.38
C ALA A 18 -25.50 -3.92 20.00
N VAL A 19 -26.63 -4.57 19.71
CA VAL A 19 -27.90 -3.87 19.44
C VAL A 19 -28.37 -3.07 20.65
N GLU A 20 -28.29 -3.67 21.85
CA GLU A 20 -28.71 -3.00 23.08
C GLU A 20 -27.77 -1.82 23.43
N ILE A 21 -26.46 -1.96 23.22
CA ILE A 21 -25.52 -0.86 23.43
C ILE A 21 -25.78 0.28 22.44
N LEU A 22 -26.09 0.00 21.18
CA LEU A 22 -26.49 1.04 20.20
C LEU A 22 -27.77 1.76 20.63
N ARG A 23 -28.74 0.99 21.16
CA ARG A 23 -29.97 1.58 21.69
C ARG A 23 -29.69 2.52 22.86
N LEU A 24 -28.86 2.09 23.81
CA LEU A 24 -28.49 2.90 24.98
C LEU A 24 -27.66 4.13 24.57
N PHE A 25 -26.81 4.02 23.59
CA PHE A 25 -26.02 5.16 23.08
C PHE A 25 -26.90 6.30 22.53
N ASN A 26 -28.04 5.96 21.93
CA ASN A 26 -28.97 6.92 21.36
C ASN A 26 -29.91 7.57 22.42
N LEU A 27 -29.86 7.13 23.66
CA LEU A 27 -30.68 7.70 24.74
C LEU A 27 -29.92 8.83 25.46
N PRO A 28 -30.50 10.06 25.54
CA PRO A 28 -29.81 11.22 26.16
C PRO A 28 -29.39 10.98 27.61
N ASP A 29 -30.14 10.14 28.35
CA ASP A 29 -29.97 9.89 29.78
C ASP A 29 -29.40 8.49 30.09
N SER A 30 -28.80 7.78 29.12
CA SER A 30 -28.25 6.45 29.36
C SER A 30 -27.12 6.50 30.41
N SER A 31 -27.26 5.69 31.46
CA SER A 31 -26.31 5.71 32.57
C SER A 31 -25.17 4.71 32.36
N ILE A 32 -23.97 5.02 32.90
CA ILE A 32 -22.85 4.07 32.97
C ILE A 32 -23.27 2.76 33.64
N VAL A 33 -24.27 2.81 34.53
CA VAL A 33 -24.78 1.62 35.21
C VAL A 33 -25.48 0.68 34.23
N GLU A 34 -26.34 1.19 33.35
CA GLU A 34 -27.07 0.39 32.37
C GLU A 34 -26.09 -0.20 31.33
N LEU A 35 -25.11 0.61 30.85
CA LEU A 35 -24.04 0.12 29.98
C LEU A 35 -23.24 -0.99 30.65
N THR A 36 -22.89 -0.85 31.93
CA THR A 36 -22.17 -1.88 32.71
C THR A 36 -22.99 -3.16 32.82
N GLN A 37 -24.28 -3.05 33.14
CA GLN A 37 -25.18 -4.21 33.24
C GLN A 37 -25.30 -4.94 31.90
N THR A 38 -25.42 -4.20 30.80
CA THR A 38 -25.49 -4.77 29.43
C THR A 38 -24.19 -5.51 29.07
N VAL A 39 -23.03 -4.91 29.32
CA VAL A 39 -21.72 -5.56 29.06
C VAL A 39 -21.51 -6.79 29.95
N GLN A 40 -21.97 -6.78 31.18
CA GLN A 40 -21.86 -7.91 32.12
C GLN A 40 -22.63 -9.16 31.67
N THR A 41 -23.63 -9.03 30.79
CA THR A 41 -24.35 -10.18 30.26
C THR A 41 -23.49 -11.08 29.36
N ASP A 42 -22.36 -10.54 28.87
CA ASP A 42 -21.37 -11.26 28.05
C ASP A 42 -19.99 -11.22 28.74
N SER A 43 -19.60 -12.33 29.37
CA SER A 43 -18.34 -12.41 30.11
C SER A 43 -17.10 -12.27 29.21
N ALA A 44 -17.14 -12.73 27.95
CA ALA A 44 -16.05 -12.60 27.01
C ALA A 44 -15.86 -11.14 26.60
N LEU A 45 -16.95 -10.43 26.36
CA LEU A 45 -16.96 -9.00 26.09
C LEU A 45 -16.45 -8.19 27.30
N ALA A 46 -16.89 -8.51 28.51
CA ALA A 46 -16.43 -7.86 29.73
C ALA A 46 -14.91 -7.96 29.92
N ILE A 47 -14.32 -9.13 29.65
CA ILE A 47 -12.86 -9.33 29.68
C ILE A 47 -12.16 -8.47 28.62
N LYS A 48 -12.68 -8.40 27.41
CA LYS A 48 -12.10 -7.58 26.33
C LYS A 48 -12.16 -6.07 26.67
N ILE A 49 -13.26 -5.61 27.26
CA ILE A 49 -13.41 -4.22 27.74
C ILE A 49 -12.40 -3.90 28.83
N LEU A 50 -12.19 -4.80 29.79
CA LEU A 50 -11.17 -4.62 30.83
C LEU A 50 -9.76 -4.58 30.25
N LYS A 51 -9.44 -5.47 29.29
CA LYS A 51 -8.16 -5.42 28.57
C LYS A 51 -7.97 -4.10 27.84
N ALA A 52 -8.99 -3.62 27.13
CA ALA A 52 -8.95 -2.32 26.45
C ALA A 52 -8.70 -1.18 27.45
N ALA A 53 -9.45 -1.12 28.55
CA ALA A 53 -9.27 -0.11 29.59
C ALA A 53 -7.87 -0.11 30.23
N ASN A 54 -7.18 -1.24 30.20
CA ASN A 54 -5.82 -1.42 30.69
C ASN A 54 -4.74 -1.30 29.62
N SER A 55 -5.11 -1.05 28.37
CA SER A 55 -4.13 -0.85 27.29
C SER A 55 -3.55 0.58 27.30
N THR A 56 -2.36 0.73 26.76
CA THR A 56 -1.67 2.02 26.60
C THR A 56 -2.46 2.98 25.72
N ARG A 57 -3.17 2.46 24.71
CA ARG A 57 -4.05 3.23 23.81
C ARG A 57 -5.08 4.08 24.58
N TYR A 58 -5.60 3.57 25.70
CA TYR A 58 -6.61 4.28 26.50
C TYR A 58 -6.03 4.88 27.79
N GLY A 59 -4.71 5.10 27.83
CA GLY A 59 -4.02 5.86 28.87
C GLY A 59 -3.93 5.15 30.23
N ALA A 60 -3.78 3.83 30.23
CA ALA A 60 -3.63 3.05 31.44
C ALA A 60 -2.32 3.41 32.19
N ARG A 61 -2.43 4.06 33.34
CA ARG A 61 -1.32 4.29 34.28
C ARG A 61 -1.34 3.34 35.48
N GLN A 62 -2.51 2.78 35.78
CA GLN A 62 -2.73 1.80 36.86
C GLN A 62 -3.70 0.74 36.36
N GLU A 63 -3.45 -0.51 36.72
CA GLU A 63 -4.30 -1.64 36.38
C GLU A 63 -5.66 -1.53 37.05
N ILE A 64 -6.72 -1.76 36.28
CA ILE A 64 -8.10 -1.84 36.73
C ILE A 64 -8.58 -3.29 36.64
N THR A 65 -9.17 -3.80 37.70
CA THR A 65 -9.74 -5.15 37.74
C THR A 65 -11.28 -5.14 37.81
N ASP A 66 -11.87 -3.98 38.08
CA ASP A 66 -13.33 -3.81 38.15
C ASP A 66 -13.87 -3.27 36.83
N LEU A 67 -14.90 -3.94 36.28
CA LEU A 67 -15.49 -3.58 34.97
C LEU A 67 -16.11 -2.17 34.99
N ARG A 68 -16.77 -1.78 36.09
CA ARG A 68 -17.38 -0.45 36.20
C ARG A 68 -16.33 0.65 36.18
N ALA A 69 -15.20 0.45 36.86
CA ALA A 69 -14.08 1.36 36.83
C ALA A 69 -13.45 1.42 35.42
N GLY A 70 -13.36 0.28 34.74
CA GLY A 70 -12.89 0.19 33.33
C GLY A 70 -13.79 0.98 32.37
N ILE A 71 -15.11 0.79 32.48
CA ILE A 71 -16.10 1.52 31.68
C ILE A 71 -16.07 3.02 31.99
N THR A 72 -15.92 3.40 33.25
CA THR A 72 -15.80 4.81 33.65
C THR A 72 -14.53 5.45 33.07
N ARG A 73 -13.40 4.72 33.06
CA ARG A 73 -12.15 5.19 32.44
C ARG A 73 -12.29 5.42 30.92
N LEU A 74 -12.90 4.48 30.23
CA LEU A 74 -13.14 4.56 28.79
C LEU A 74 -14.12 5.69 28.44
N GLY A 75 -15.13 5.86 29.28
CA GLY A 75 -16.26 6.75 28.99
C GLY A 75 -17.20 6.18 27.93
N GLN A 76 -18.42 6.73 27.85
CA GLN A 76 -19.47 6.24 26.95
C GLN A 76 -19.05 6.31 25.48
N ASN A 77 -18.40 7.40 25.07
CA ASN A 77 -18.00 7.63 23.67
C ASN A 77 -17.03 6.59 23.14
N ARG A 78 -16.14 6.04 23.98
CA ARG A 78 -15.19 4.99 23.60
C ARG A 78 -15.71 3.59 23.82
N LEU A 79 -16.63 3.41 24.77
CA LEU A 79 -17.20 2.10 25.08
C LEU A 79 -18.03 1.55 23.93
N THR A 80 -18.90 2.36 23.33
CA THR A 80 -19.77 1.93 22.23
C THR A 80 -19.00 1.39 21.03
N PRO A 81 -18.00 2.10 20.48
CA PRO A 81 -17.17 1.58 19.40
C PRO A 81 -16.48 0.25 19.79
N LEU A 82 -15.97 0.15 21.01
CA LEU A 82 -15.29 -1.05 21.48
C LEU A 82 -16.23 -2.27 21.59
N VAL A 83 -17.42 -2.08 22.15
CA VAL A 83 -18.42 -3.15 22.25
C VAL A 83 -18.83 -3.65 20.87
N LEU A 84 -19.09 -2.73 19.95
CA LEU A 84 -19.44 -3.07 18.57
C LEU A 84 -18.32 -3.83 17.89
N SER A 85 -17.10 -3.33 17.99
CA SER A 85 -15.91 -3.98 17.42
C SER A 85 -15.72 -5.39 17.95
N PHE A 86 -15.77 -5.56 19.28
CA PHE A 86 -15.59 -6.87 19.89
C PHE A 86 -16.72 -7.85 19.59
N SER A 87 -17.94 -7.36 19.50
CA SER A 87 -19.11 -8.16 19.17
C SER A 87 -19.07 -8.66 17.72
N LEU A 88 -18.67 -7.81 16.79
CA LEU A 88 -18.47 -8.18 15.39
C LEU A 88 -17.27 -9.12 15.22
N ALA A 89 -16.12 -8.79 15.82
CA ALA A 89 -14.93 -9.64 15.78
C ALA A 89 -15.14 -11.06 16.38
N SER A 90 -16.13 -11.23 17.26
CA SER A 90 -16.42 -12.50 17.93
C SER A 90 -17.41 -13.38 17.17
N THR A 91 -17.98 -12.90 16.07
CA THR A 91 -18.93 -13.68 15.25
C THR A 91 -18.13 -14.71 14.46
N SER A 92 -17.83 -15.85 15.09
CA SER A 92 -17.15 -16.97 14.46
C SER A 92 -18.09 -17.64 13.46
N LEU A 93 -17.67 -17.65 12.19
CA LEU A 93 -18.16 -18.65 11.23
C LEU A 93 -17.35 -19.94 11.46
N GLU A 94 -17.96 -21.11 11.24
CA GLU A 94 -17.23 -22.36 11.22
C GLU A 94 -16.08 -22.27 10.21
N PRO A 95 -14.95 -23.02 10.36
CA PRO A 95 -13.86 -23.00 9.38
C PRO A 95 -14.38 -23.35 7.99
N SER A 96 -14.50 -22.37 7.13
CA SER A 96 -15.03 -22.44 5.77
C SER A 96 -14.52 -21.25 4.97
N GLU A 97 -14.66 -21.28 3.66
CA GLU A 97 -14.36 -20.12 2.78
C GLU A 97 -15.10 -18.85 3.24
N ALA A 98 -16.33 -19.00 3.74
CA ALA A 98 -17.09 -17.89 4.31
C ALA A 98 -16.39 -17.23 5.53
N ALA A 99 -15.56 -17.97 6.26
CA ALA A 99 -14.78 -17.41 7.38
C ALA A 99 -13.65 -16.50 6.90
N GLU A 100 -13.03 -16.79 5.77
CA GLU A 100 -12.01 -15.90 5.17
C GLU A 100 -12.65 -14.62 4.65
N PHE A 101 -13.76 -14.70 3.93
CA PHE A 101 -14.51 -13.51 3.48
C PHE A 101 -14.97 -12.64 4.67
N TYR A 102 -15.35 -13.28 5.78
CA TYR A 102 -15.70 -12.56 7.00
C TYR A 102 -14.51 -11.76 7.54
N LYS A 103 -13.31 -12.36 7.57
CA LYS A 103 -12.09 -11.69 8.04
C LYS A 103 -11.72 -10.51 7.14
N GLU A 104 -11.80 -10.67 5.82
CA GLU A 104 -11.55 -9.60 4.86
C GLU A 104 -12.51 -8.42 5.06
N ILE A 105 -13.83 -8.69 5.15
CA ILE A 105 -14.84 -7.65 5.40
C ILE A 105 -14.57 -6.95 6.75
N TRP A 106 -14.21 -7.74 7.76
CA TRP A 106 -13.92 -7.24 9.10
C TRP A 106 -12.67 -6.35 9.10
N LEU A 107 -11.57 -6.83 8.51
CA LEU A 107 -10.33 -6.06 8.38
C LEU A 107 -10.59 -4.71 7.70
N ARG A 108 -11.27 -4.73 6.55
CA ARG A 108 -11.61 -3.51 5.81
C ARG A 108 -12.45 -2.54 6.65
N SER A 109 -13.48 -3.04 7.32
CA SER A 109 -14.34 -2.21 8.19
C SER A 109 -13.54 -1.60 9.35
N TYR A 110 -12.59 -2.35 9.91
CA TYR A 110 -11.74 -1.88 10.99
C TYR A 110 -10.71 -0.83 10.53
N VAL A 111 -10.12 -1.02 9.35
CA VAL A 111 -9.24 -0.04 8.69
C VAL A 111 -9.99 1.27 8.45
N GLN A 112 -11.18 1.21 7.88
CA GLN A 112 -12.02 2.38 7.64
C GLN A 112 -12.40 3.10 8.95
N ALA A 113 -12.77 2.35 9.97
CA ALA A 113 -13.10 2.92 11.27
C ALA A 113 -11.88 3.64 11.90
N THR A 114 -10.70 3.03 11.81
CA THR A 114 -9.45 3.61 12.32
C THR A 114 -9.07 4.89 11.56
N ALA A 115 -9.18 4.89 10.24
CA ALA A 115 -8.96 6.07 9.41
C ALA A 115 -9.93 7.20 9.78
N ALA A 116 -11.22 6.89 9.93
CA ALA A 116 -12.24 7.86 10.33
C ALA A 116 -12.01 8.45 11.73
N GLU A 117 -11.53 7.62 12.68
CA GLU A 117 -11.15 8.10 14.01
C GLU A 117 -10.02 9.14 13.93
N ILE A 118 -8.94 8.82 13.19
CA ILE A 118 -7.77 9.68 13.06
C ILE A 118 -8.15 11.01 12.39
N VAL A 119 -8.86 10.96 11.27
CA VAL A 119 -9.33 12.17 10.54
C VAL A 119 -10.34 12.98 11.39
N GLY A 120 -11.07 12.33 12.29
CA GLY A 120 -12.01 12.95 13.20
C GLY A 120 -11.38 13.57 14.45
N GLU A 121 -10.16 13.19 14.85
CA GLU A 121 -9.50 13.65 16.09
C GLU A 121 -9.38 15.18 16.21
N PRO A 122 -9.03 15.94 15.16
CA PRO A 122 -8.98 17.40 15.24
C PRO A 122 -10.31 18.07 15.60
N HIS A 123 -11.43 17.37 15.38
CA HIS A 123 -12.79 17.87 15.68
C HIS A 123 -13.29 17.50 17.08
N GLY A 124 -12.47 16.80 17.87
CA GLY A 124 -12.74 16.39 19.23
C GLY A 124 -13.04 14.91 19.40
N SER A 125 -12.78 14.40 20.61
CA SER A 125 -12.87 12.96 20.91
C SER A 125 -14.28 12.36 20.74
N GLY A 126 -15.33 13.15 20.88
CA GLY A 126 -16.71 12.71 20.62
C GLY A 126 -16.96 12.45 19.14
N VAL A 127 -16.51 13.37 18.28
CA VAL A 127 -16.60 13.26 16.82
C VAL A 127 -15.76 12.08 16.32
N ALA A 128 -14.53 11.94 16.79
CA ALA A 128 -13.66 10.83 16.44
C ALA A 128 -14.30 9.46 16.74
N ALA A 129 -14.88 9.30 17.93
CA ALA A 129 -15.56 8.06 18.35
C ALA A 129 -16.84 7.79 17.52
N GLU A 130 -17.59 8.83 17.17
CA GLU A 130 -18.76 8.71 16.30
C GLU A 130 -18.34 8.30 14.88
N CYS A 131 -17.32 8.94 14.31
CA CYS A 131 -16.78 8.59 13.00
C CYS A 131 -16.26 7.14 12.95
N PHE A 132 -15.55 6.69 14.00
CA PHE A 132 -15.14 5.29 14.13
C PHE A 132 -16.37 4.35 14.07
N THR A 133 -17.40 4.64 14.86
CA THR A 133 -18.62 3.81 14.93
C THR A 133 -19.34 3.73 13.57
N ILE A 134 -19.54 4.87 12.92
CA ILE A 134 -20.19 4.96 11.61
C ILE A 134 -19.46 4.07 10.59
N ASN A 135 -18.14 4.21 10.50
CA ASN A 135 -17.36 3.52 9.49
C ASN A 135 -17.15 2.03 9.80
N LEU A 136 -17.11 1.65 11.07
CA LEU A 136 -17.12 0.25 11.47
C LEU A 136 -18.41 -0.47 11.03
N LEU A 137 -19.54 0.21 11.15
CA LEU A 137 -20.86 -0.34 10.82
C LEU A 137 -21.17 -0.27 9.31
N ALA A 138 -20.47 0.54 8.55
CA ALA A 138 -20.73 0.70 7.12
C ALA A 138 -20.65 -0.63 6.34
N GLY A 139 -19.78 -1.56 6.77
CA GLY A 139 -19.61 -2.89 6.16
C GLY A 139 -20.68 -3.94 6.50
N ILE A 140 -21.67 -3.62 7.38
CA ILE A 140 -22.60 -4.61 7.89
C ILE A 140 -23.49 -5.25 6.82
N GLY A 141 -23.76 -4.54 5.72
CA GLY A 141 -24.51 -5.07 4.60
C GLY A 141 -23.77 -6.21 3.89
N LYS A 142 -22.44 -6.10 3.70
CA LYS A 142 -21.63 -7.18 3.16
C LYS A 142 -21.66 -8.41 4.07
N LEU A 143 -21.54 -8.21 5.38
CA LEU A 143 -21.64 -9.29 6.36
C LEU A 143 -23.03 -9.97 6.36
N ALA A 144 -24.09 -9.19 6.19
CA ALA A 144 -25.45 -9.71 6.09
C ALA A 144 -25.65 -10.53 4.81
N MET A 145 -25.11 -10.08 3.67
CA MET A 145 -25.13 -10.82 2.40
C MET A 145 -24.38 -12.14 2.51
N LEU A 146 -23.14 -12.11 3.02
CA LEU A 146 -22.31 -13.29 3.26
C LEU A 146 -23.04 -14.32 4.13
N LYS A 147 -23.67 -13.87 5.22
CA LYS A 147 -24.40 -14.74 6.14
C LYS A 147 -25.71 -15.28 5.54
N ALA A 148 -26.36 -14.51 4.68
CA ALA A 148 -27.62 -14.92 4.06
C ALA A 148 -27.40 -16.01 3.00
N ASP A 149 -26.36 -15.87 2.18
CA ASP A 149 -26.02 -16.78 1.10
C ASP A 149 -24.52 -16.68 0.76
N PRO A 150 -23.65 -17.52 1.39
CA PRO A 150 -22.22 -17.50 1.14
C PRO A 150 -21.84 -17.83 -0.31
N GLU A 151 -22.54 -18.78 -0.95
CA GLU A 151 -22.26 -19.20 -2.33
C GLU A 151 -22.57 -18.04 -3.31
N LEU A 152 -23.69 -17.35 -3.12
CA LEU A 152 -24.06 -16.21 -3.94
C LEU A 152 -23.08 -15.02 -3.70
N TYR A 153 -22.59 -14.85 -2.48
CA TYR A 153 -21.59 -13.84 -2.17
C TYR A 153 -20.26 -14.10 -2.90
N GLU A 154 -19.80 -15.35 -2.92
CA GLU A 154 -18.62 -15.78 -3.67
C GLU A 154 -18.80 -15.59 -5.17
N GLN A 155 -19.98 -15.95 -5.71
CA GLN A 155 -20.32 -15.67 -7.11
C GLN A 155 -20.24 -14.17 -7.43
N CYS A 156 -20.72 -13.29 -6.54
CA CYS A 156 -20.58 -11.83 -6.72
C CYS A 156 -19.12 -11.40 -6.81
N ARG A 157 -18.24 -11.95 -5.97
CA ARG A 157 -16.80 -11.63 -5.99
C ARG A 157 -16.15 -12.07 -7.31
N THR A 158 -16.40 -13.30 -7.72
CA THR A 158 -15.85 -13.87 -8.95
C THR A 158 -16.32 -13.06 -10.16
N GLU A 159 -17.64 -12.81 -10.30
CA GLU A 159 -18.19 -12.03 -11.41
C GLU A 159 -17.64 -10.59 -11.42
N ALA A 160 -17.44 -9.97 -10.25
CA ALA A 160 -16.86 -8.64 -10.14
C ALA A 160 -15.40 -8.62 -10.66
N THR A 161 -14.60 -9.61 -10.25
CA THR A 161 -13.19 -9.72 -10.69
C THR A 161 -13.09 -9.99 -12.20
N GLU A 162 -13.89 -10.92 -12.72
CA GLU A 162 -13.84 -11.30 -14.14
C GLU A 162 -14.38 -10.21 -15.08
N SER A 163 -15.39 -9.45 -14.64
CA SER A 163 -16.04 -8.43 -15.48
C SER A 163 -15.45 -7.03 -15.35
N GLY A 164 -14.60 -6.80 -14.35
CA GLY A 164 -14.10 -5.46 -14.00
C GLY A 164 -15.17 -4.52 -13.41
N HIS A 165 -16.34 -5.04 -13.04
CA HIS A 165 -17.39 -4.27 -12.38
C HIS A 165 -17.16 -4.23 -10.87
N SER A 166 -17.65 -3.15 -10.20
CA SER A 166 -17.58 -3.10 -8.75
C SER A 166 -18.41 -4.21 -8.09
N PHE A 167 -17.92 -4.75 -6.96
CA PHE A 167 -18.69 -5.71 -6.16
C PHE A 167 -20.12 -5.20 -5.84
N SER A 168 -20.25 -3.91 -5.58
CA SER A 168 -21.55 -3.28 -5.26
C SER A 168 -22.55 -3.42 -6.41
N SER A 169 -22.12 -3.18 -7.65
CA SER A 169 -22.96 -3.29 -8.84
C SER A 169 -23.39 -4.72 -9.12
N VAL A 170 -22.46 -5.67 -8.98
CA VAL A 170 -22.77 -7.12 -9.17
C VAL A 170 -23.70 -7.61 -8.06
N ALA A 171 -23.45 -7.22 -6.81
CA ALA A 171 -24.30 -7.59 -5.69
C ALA A 171 -25.72 -7.01 -5.85
N GLU A 172 -25.87 -5.77 -6.32
CA GLU A 172 -27.18 -5.20 -6.61
C GLU A 172 -27.94 -6.00 -7.67
N LYS A 173 -27.25 -6.48 -8.71
CA LYS A 173 -27.83 -7.33 -9.75
C LYS A 173 -28.26 -8.69 -9.19
N LEU A 174 -27.44 -9.36 -8.39
CA LEU A 174 -27.67 -10.73 -7.92
C LEU A 174 -28.52 -10.80 -6.64
N PHE A 175 -28.27 -9.95 -5.65
CA PHE A 175 -29.05 -9.88 -4.41
C PHE A 175 -30.27 -8.95 -4.53
N GLY A 176 -30.30 -8.05 -5.53
CA GLY A 176 -31.37 -7.07 -5.75
C GLY A 176 -31.33 -5.89 -4.78
N ILE A 177 -30.20 -5.63 -4.17
CA ILE A 177 -29.89 -4.48 -3.29
C ILE A 177 -28.38 -4.30 -3.22
N SER A 178 -27.88 -3.06 -3.17
CA SER A 178 -26.47 -2.81 -2.94
C SER A 178 -26.08 -3.12 -1.48
N PRO A 179 -24.80 -3.49 -1.21
CA PRO A 179 -24.34 -3.69 0.16
C PRO A 179 -24.53 -2.46 1.05
N ARG A 180 -24.35 -1.27 0.49
CA ARG A 180 -24.49 0.01 1.21
C ARG A 180 -25.95 0.28 1.57
N ASP A 181 -26.88 0.11 0.63
CA ASP A 181 -28.30 0.30 0.91
C ASP A 181 -28.80 -0.72 1.94
N LEU A 182 -28.28 -1.96 1.89
CA LEU A 182 -28.58 -2.96 2.90
C LEU A 182 -28.06 -2.56 4.28
N SER A 183 -26.83 -1.95 4.36
CA SER A 183 -26.33 -1.38 5.62
C SER A 183 -27.24 -0.31 6.16
N VAL A 184 -27.62 0.65 5.30
CA VAL A 184 -28.56 1.73 5.65
C VAL A 184 -29.88 1.18 6.19
N ASP A 185 -30.46 0.22 5.49
CA ASP A 185 -31.73 -0.41 5.91
C ASP A 185 -31.60 -1.11 7.27
N ILE A 186 -30.54 -1.90 7.48
CA ILE A 186 -30.32 -2.63 8.74
C ILE A 186 -30.12 -1.64 9.89
N LEU A 187 -29.30 -0.62 9.71
CA LEU A 187 -28.95 0.33 10.76
C LEU A 187 -30.10 1.29 11.08
N SER A 188 -30.91 1.65 10.08
CA SER A 188 -32.16 2.41 10.30
C SER A 188 -33.17 1.59 11.10
N ASP A 189 -33.32 0.29 10.81
CA ASP A 189 -34.23 -0.60 11.56
C ASP A 189 -33.77 -0.77 13.04
N ILE A 190 -32.46 -0.62 13.33
CA ILE A 190 -31.90 -0.66 14.70
C ILE A 190 -32.03 0.70 15.40
N GLY A 191 -32.34 1.77 14.67
CA GLY A 191 -32.52 3.12 15.21
C GLY A 191 -31.24 3.95 15.29
N LEU A 192 -30.26 3.71 14.39
CA LEU A 192 -29.10 4.60 14.28
C LEU A 192 -29.55 6.01 13.87
N PRO A 193 -28.96 7.10 14.44
CA PRO A 193 -29.36 8.47 14.11
C PRO A 193 -29.27 8.78 12.61
N ASP A 194 -30.20 9.59 12.10
CA ASP A 194 -30.27 9.93 10.67
C ASP A 194 -28.96 10.53 10.13
N ARG A 195 -28.24 11.34 10.92
CA ARG A 195 -26.94 11.90 10.53
C ARG A 195 -25.89 10.80 10.27
N CYS A 196 -25.87 9.74 11.07
CA CYS A 196 -24.98 8.60 10.89
C CYS A 196 -25.39 7.80 9.64
N ILE A 197 -26.69 7.62 9.44
CA ILE A 197 -27.25 6.97 8.23
C ILE A 197 -26.86 7.76 6.97
N THR A 198 -26.94 9.09 7.02
CA THR A 198 -26.54 9.97 5.92
C THR A 198 -25.04 9.80 5.60
N ALA A 199 -24.18 9.78 6.61
CA ALA A 199 -22.74 9.56 6.43
C ALA A 199 -22.41 8.18 5.84
N ILE A 200 -23.14 7.11 6.23
CA ILE A 200 -23.00 5.77 5.66
C ILE A 200 -23.48 5.71 4.21
N ARG A 201 -24.55 6.42 3.88
CA ARG A 201 -25.10 6.47 2.51
C ARG A 201 -24.12 7.08 1.52
N LEU A 202 -23.23 7.97 1.97
CA LEU A 202 -22.24 8.68 1.16
C LEU A 202 -22.84 9.32 -0.09
N PRO A 203 -23.73 10.32 0.06
CA PRO A 203 -24.34 11.00 -1.10
C PRO A 203 -23.26 11.60 -2.01
N GLU A 204 -23.56 11.76 -3.30
CA GLU A 204 -22.64 12.34 -4.27
C GLU A 204 -22.14 13.72 -3.80
N PRO A 205 -20.87 14.11 -4.09
CA PRO A 205 -20.25 15.33 -3.59
C PRO A 205 -21.06 16.60 -3.89
N VAL A 206 -21.64 16.68 -5.09
CA VAL A 206 -22.41 17.85 -5.55
C VAL A 206 -23.73 18.03 -4.80
N GLU A 207 -24.31 16.93 -4.32
CA GLU A 207 -25.55 16.95 -3.54
C GLU A 207 -25.28 17.23 -2.05
N ALA A 208 -24.19 16.69 -1.53
CA ALA A 208 -23.82 16.83 -0.12
C ALA A 208 -23.50 18.27 0.28
N ASP A 209 -22.90 19.06 -0.61
CA ASP A 209 -22.49 20.44 -0.30
C ASP A 209 -23.66 21.44 -0.30
N ARG A 210 -24.84 21.07 -0.80
CA ARG A 210 -25.99 21.99 -0.95
C ARG A 210 -27.07 21.85 0.11
N ASP A 211 -27.27 20.64 0.64
CA ASP A 211 -28.46 20.31 1.46
C ASP A 211 -28.12 19.76 2.86
N LEU A 212 -26.84 19.57 3.20
CA LEU A 212 -26.43 19.05 4.51
C LEU A 212 -26.06 20.18 5.48
N SER A 213 -26.30 19.95 6.77
CA SER A 213 -25.72 20.80 7.82
C SER A 213 -24.19 20.71 7.79
N ASP A 214 -23.48 21.75 8.30
CA ASP A 214 -22.01 21.74 8.40
C ASP A 214 -21.48 20.51 9.14
N GLU A 215 -22.21 20.00 10.13
CA GLU A 215 -21.85 18.81 10.91
C GLU A 215 -22.02 17.53 10.08
N ASP A 216 -23.13 17.38 9.36
CA ASP A 216 -23.41 16.23 8.52
C ASP A 216 -22.47 16.18 7.30
N ALA A 217 -22.18 17.33 6.70
CA ALA A 217 -21.20 17.45 5.62
C ALA A 217 -19.80 17.02 6.08
N ARG A 218 -19.42 17.38 7.32
CA ARG A 218 -18.15 16.96 7.94
C ARG A 218 -18.09 15.44 8.15
N LEU A 219 -19.11 14.85 8.77
CA LEU A 219 -19.18 13.41 8.98
C LEU A 219 -19.12 12.64 7.65
N THR A 220 -19.85 13.13 6.64
CA THR A 220 -19.85 12.54 5.30
C THR A 220 -18.48 12.61 4.64
N ARG A 221 -17.75 13.75 4.76
CA ARG A 221 -16.39 13.90 4.21
C ARG A 221 -15.40 12.97 4.91
N ILE A 222 -15.46 12.87 6.24
CA ILE A 222 -14.62 11.93 7.01
C ILE A 222 -14.89 10.49 6.58
N SER A 223 -16.17 10.11 6.40
CA SER A 223 -16.53 8.77 5.96
C SER A 223 -16.09 8.47 4.52
N ARG A 224 -16.08 9.46 3.63
CA ARG A 224 -15.51 9.32 2.28
C ARG A 224 -14.00 9.09 2.31
N THR A 225 -13.29 9.85 3.15
CA THR A 225 -11.84 9.63 3.35
C THR A 225 -11.57 8.22 3.86
N ALA A 226 -12.34 7.76 4.84
CA ALA A 226 -12.24 6.41 5.37
C ALA A 226 -12.55 5.32 4.33
N GLU A 227 -13.56 5.53 3.48
CA GLU A 227 -13.89 4.64 2.37
C GLU A 227 -12.74 4.56 1.37
N ALA A 228 -12.15 5.70 0.98
CA ALA A 228 -11.00 5.74 0.09
C ALA A 228 -9.78 5.04 0.68
N VAL A 229 -9.51 5.21 1.98
CA VAL A 229 -8.46 4.45 2.70
C VAL A 229 -8.76 2.94 2.65
N GLY A 230 -9.99 2.53 2.94
CA GLY A 230 -10.37 1.11 2.88
C GLY A 230 -10.21 0.51 1.50
N SER A 231 -10.55 1.25 0.46
CA SER A 231 -10.35 0.83 -0.94
C SER A 231 -8.87 0.76 -1.31
N TYR A 232 -8.06 1.71 -0.84
CA TYR A 232 -6.62 1.73 -1.10
C TYR A 232 -5.88 0.59 -0.40
N LEU A 233 -6.18 0.34 0.88
CA LEU A 233 -5.45 -0.64 1.70
C LEU A 233 -5.97 -2.08 1.58
N CYS A 234 -7.23 -2.29 1.18
CA CYS A 234 -7.86 -3.61 1.24
C CYS A 234 -8.47 -4.09 -0.08
N ASP A 235 -8.69 -3.22 -1.06
CA ASP A 235 -9.26 -3.59 -2.35
C ASP A 235 -8.15 -3.57 -3.44
N ASN A 236 -8.38 -4.23 -4.57
CA ASN A 236 -7.42 -4.27 -5.68
C ASN A 236 -7.45 -3.00 -6.58
N ASP A 237 -8.25 -1.99 -6.25
CA ASP A 237 -8.40 -0.75 -7.02
C ASP A 237 -7.61 0.40 -6.37
N SER A 238 -6.32 0.16 -6.16
CA SER A 238 -5.44 1.07 -5.42
C SER A 238 -5.22 2.41 -6.10
N ALA A 239 -5.20 2.45 -7.43
CA ALA A 239 -4.88 3.65 -8.20
C ALA A 239 -5.96 4.74 -8.08
N LEU A 240 -7.24 4.38 -8.32
CA LEU A 240 -8.35 5.32 -8.21
C LEU A 240 -8.58 5.75 -6.75
N ALA A 241 -8.41 4.80 -5.82
CA ALA A 241 -8.53 5.07 -4.39
C ALA A 241 -7.46 6.06 -3.90
N LEU A 242 -6.21 5.93 -4.36
CA LEU A 242 -5.13 6.86 -4.04
C LEU A 242 -5.45 8.28 -4.50
N LEU A 243 -5.86 8.44 -5.76
CA LEU A 243 -6.24 9.76 -6.32
C LEU A 243 -7.39 10.41 -5.56
N THR A 244 -8.39 9.60 -5.20
CA THR A 244 -9.54 10.07 -4.41
C THR A 244 -9.10 10.49 -3.01
N LEU A 245 -8.21 9.72 -2.38
CA LEU A 245 -7.69 10.01 -1.06
C LEU A 245 -6.91 11.31 -1.02
N GLU A 246 -6.07 11.58 -2.01
CA GLU A 246 -5.32 12.83 -2.12
C GLU A 246 -6.22 14.05 -2.23
N ASP A 247 -7.27 13.98 -3.05
CA ASP A 247 -8.25 15.07 -3.19
C ASP A 247 -8.97 15.32 -1.86
N LEU A 248 -9.37 14.27 -1.15
CA LEU A 248 -10.09 14.36 0.12
C LEU A 248 -9.23 14.85 1.28
N VAL A 249 -7.93 14.51 1.29
CA VAL A 249 -6.96 14.93 2.32
C VAL A 249 -6.43 16.36 2.03
N SER A 250 -6.52 16.82 0.78
CA SER A 250 -6.10 18.17 0.39
C SER A 250 -6.81 19.24 1.23
N GLY A 251 -6.02 20.08 1.90
CA GLY A 251 -6.53 21.13 2.80
C GLY A 251 -6.87 20.66 4.22
N THR A 252 -6.56 19.43 4.60
CA THR A 252 -6.61 18.94 5.98
C THR A 252 -5.23 19.05 6.66
N GLU A 253 -5.13 18.67 7.93
CA GLU A 253 -3.85 18.63 8.68
C GLU A 253 -2.98 17.41 8.29
N HIS A 254 -3.52 16.48 7.51
CA HIS A 254 -2.84 15.24 7.12
C HIS A 254 -2.40 15.29 5.66
N THR A 255 -1.24 14.70 5.39
CA THR A 255 -0.88 14.20 4.05
C THR A 255 -1.30 12.74 3.94
N VAL A 256 -1.37 12.19 2.73
CA VAL A 256 -1.69 10.75 2.54
C VAL A 256 -0.71 9.89 3.33
N ASP A 257 0.59 10.14 3.19
CA ASP A 257 1.63 9.36 3.89
C ASP A 257 1.47 9.45 5.41
N SER A 258 1.30 10.65 5.97
CA SER A 258 1.12 10.82 7.42
C SER A 258 -0.15 10.14 7.95
N LEU A 259 -1.21 10.09 7.15
CA LEU A 259 -2.46 9.40 7.49
C LEU A 259 -2.26 7.88 7.47
N LEU A 260 -1.61 7.35 6.44
CA LEU A 260 -1.33 5.92 6.30
C LEU A 260 -0.40 5.42 7.40
N ASP A 261 0.65 6.15 7.73
CA ASP A 261 1.56 5.85 8.84
C ASP A 261 0.80 5.82 10.18
N ALA A 262 -0.03 6.84 10.44
CA ALA A 262 -0.83 6.90 11.66
C ALA A 262 -1.81 5.72 11.75
N ILE A 263 -2.41 5.30 10.63
CA ILE A 263 -3.29 4.13 10.55
C ILE A 263 -2.51 2.85 10.87
N HIS A 264 -1.34 2.62 10.25
CA HIS A 264 -0.51 1.44 10.51
C HIS A 264 -0.12 1.32 11.97
N ILE A 265 0.40 2.39 12.57
CA ILE A 265 0.74 2.43 14.01
C ILE A 265 -0.48 2.07 14.86
N ARG A 266 -1.65 2.65 14.56
CA ARG A 266 -2.88 2.42 15.32
C ARG A 266 -3.41 1.00 15.17
N LEU A 267 -3.27 0.40 13.98
CA LEU A 267 -3.65 -0.98 13.71
C LEU A 267 -2.75 -1.95 14.47
N GLU A 268 -1.42 -1.76 14.46
CA GLU A 268 -0.46 -2.58 15.22
C GLU A 268 -0.74 -2.54 16.74
N GLU A 269 -0.93 -1.35 17.31
CA GLU A 269 -1.24 -1.17 18.73
C GLU A 269 -2.51 -1.91 19.17
N SER A 270 -3.45 -2.07 18.28
CA SER A 270 -4.79 -2.58 18.60
C SER A 270 -5.11 -3.95 17.99
N ALA A 271 -4.24 -4.50 17.17
CA ALA A 271 -4.40 -5.77 16.45
C ALA A 271 -4.88 -6.93 17.35
N SER A 272 -4.20 -7.12 18.49
CA SER A 272 -4.54 -8.18 19.45
C SER A 272 -5.87 -7.97 20.16
N LEU A 273 -6.33 -6.72 20.32
CA LEU A 273 -7.60 -6.40 20.94
C LEU A 273 -8.78 -6.72 20.02
N PHE A 274 -8.62 -6.44 18.73
CA PHE A 274 -9.70 -6.54 17.74
C PHE A 274 -9.63 -7.80 16.89
N ASN A 275 -8.67 -8.70 17.18
CA ASN A 275 -8.45 -9.91 16.39
C ASN A 275 -8.27 -9.62 14.90
N VAL A 276 -7.46 -8.61 14.62
CA VAL A 276 -7.04 -8.20 13.28
C VAL A 276 -5.60 -8.60 13.10
N ASP A 277 -5.25 -9.04 11.90
CA ASP A 277 -3.88 -9.34 11.50
C ASP A 277 -3.37 -8.22 10.58
N PRO A 278 -2.54 -7.29 11.08
CA PRO A 278 -2.01 -6.19 10.28
C PRO A 278 -1.14 -6.66 9.10
N SER A 279 -0.57 -7.86 9.18
CA SER A 279 0.27 -8.41 8.10
C SER A 279 -0.52 -8.74 6.82
N GLN A 280 -1.85 -8.73 6.88
CA GLN A 280 -2.73 -8.86 5.72
C GLN A 280 -2.85 -7.55 4.92
N ILE A 281 -2.40 -6.44 5.46
CA ILE A 281 -2.34 -5.16 4.75
C ILE A 281 -0.94 -5.05 4.17
N PRO A 282 -0.79 -4.96 2.84
CA PRO A 282 0.51 -4.77 2.22
C PRO A 282 1.20 -3.51 2.77
N PRO A 283 2.52 -3.48 2.84
CA PRO A 283 3.26 -2.27 3.19
C PRO A 283 2.91 -1.11 2.24
N PRO A 284 2.98 0.15 2.70
CA PRO A 284 2.67 1.32 1.87
C PRO A 284 3.43 1.34 0.54
N ASP A 285 4.67 0.88 0.55
CA ASP A 285 5.54 0.81 -0.64
C ASP A 285 5.00 -0.15 -1.70
N GLU A 286 4.54 -1.34 -1.29
CA GLU A 286 3.94 -2.33 -2.20
C GLU A 286 2.60 -1.86 -2.76
N LEU A 287 1.79 -1.17 -1.94
CA LEU A 287 0.51 -0.60 -2.37
C LEU A 287 0.70 0.53 -3.38
N LEU A 288 1.70 1.37 -3.17
CA LEU A 288 2.02 2.45 -4.11
C LEU A 288 2.55 1.88 -5.43
N GLU A 289 3.40 0.84 -5.37
CA GLU A 289 3.88 0.13 -6.56
C GLU A 289 2.70 -0.47 -7.36
N ALA A 290 1.78 -1.16 -6.69
CA ALA A 290 0.58 -1.71 -7.31
C ALA A 290 -0.32 -0.62 -7.92
N ALA A 291 -0.52 0.50 -7.23
CA ALA A 291 -1.29 1.62 -7.75
C ALA A 291 -0.65 2.25 -9.01
N LEU A 292 0.66 2.40 -9.02
CA LEU A 292 1.41 2.91 -10.17
C LEU A 292 1.38 1.95 -11.36
N GLU A 293 1.47 0.64 -11.11
CA GLU A 293 1.34 -0.40 -12.16
C GLU A 293 -0.06 -0.37 -12.79
N GLN A 294 -1.11 -0.29 -11.98
CA GLN A 294 -2.50 -0.15 -12.46
C GLN A 294 -2.69 1.12 -13.29
N LEU A 295 -2.10 2.25 -12.88
CA LEU A 295 -2.14 3.50 -13.65
C LEU A 295 -1.40 3.41 -14.98
N ALA A 296 -0.27 2.70 -15.03
CA ALA A 296 0.49 2.44 -16.25
C ALA A 296 -0.30 1.56 -17.23
N ASP A 297 -0.95 0.51 -16.74
CA ASP A 297 -1.81 -0.37 -17.54
C ASP A 297 -3.02 0.39 -18.09
N PHE A 298 -3.67 1.20 -17.26
CA PHE A 298 -4.80 2.03 -17.69
C PHE A 298 -4.38 3.03 -18.78
N THR A 299 -3.16 3.60 -18.69
CA THR A 299 -2.60 4.49 -19.71
C THR A 299 -2.31 3.78 -21.02
N SER A 300 -1.90 2.50 -20.98
CA SER A 300 -1.60 1.70 -22.17
C SER A 300 -2.88 1.27 -22.91
N LEU A 301 -3.93 0.90 -22.18
CA LEU A 301 -5.23 0.50 -22.72
C LEU A 301 -5.96 1.66 -23.41
N VAL A 302 -5.92 2.87 -22.85
CA VAL A 302 -6.55 4.07 -23.44
C VAL A 302 -5.85 4.53 -24.72
N GLY A 303 -4.59 4.11 -24.96
CA GLY A 303 -3.85 4.42 -26.20
C GLY A 303 -4.26 3.57 -27.41
N THR A 304 -5.01 2.50 -27.25
CA THR A 304 -5.29 1.51 -28.30
C THR A 304 -6.76 1.41 -28.74
N GLU A 305 -7.71 2.02 -28.04
CA GLU A 305 -9.12 1.96 -28.42
C GLU A 305 -9.65 3.25 -29.07
N LYS A 306 -10.50 3.05 -30.09
CA LYS A 306 -11.12 4.07 -30.94
C LYS A 306 -11.77 5.21 -30.12
N HIS A 307 -11.24 6.40 -30.30
CA HIS A 307 -11.67 7.67 -29.69
C HIS A 307 -13.12 8.12 -29.99
N ASP A 308 -13.89 7.38 -30.76
CA ASP A 308 -15.16 7.88 -31.31
C ASP A 308 -16.36 7.75 -30.35
N GLN A 309 -16.21 7.22 -29.12
CA GLN A 309 -17.34 7.02 -28.19
C GLN A 309 -17.13 7.53 -26.75
N VAL A 310 -16.00 8.18 -26.46
CA VAL A 310 -15.74 8.70 -25.09
C VAL A 310 -16.15 10.16 -25.02
N PRO A 311 -17.00 10.59 -24.06
CA PRO A 311 -17.36 11.99 -23.88
C PRO A 311 -16.12 12.88 -23.67
N ALA A 312 -16.06 14.04 -24.34
CA ALA A 312 -14.93 14.97 -24.25
C ALA A 312 -14.57 15.36 -22.80
N ALA A 313 -15.57 15.47 -21.92
CA ALA A 313 -15.37 15.74 -20.49
C ALA A 313 -14.58 14.62 -19.76
N LEU A 314 -14.78 13.37 -20.15
CA LEU A 314 -14.04 12.22 -19.59
C LEU A 314 -12.58 12.19 -20.08
N LEU A 315 -12.33 12.62 -21.31
CA LEU A 315 -10.98 12.76 -21.87
C LEU A 315 -10.21 13.91 -21.22
N GLU A 316 -10.90 15.03 -20.94
CA GLU A 316 -10.30 16.19 -20.28
C GLU A 316 -9.98 15.88 -18.82
N GLU A 317 -10.89 15.20 -18.11
CA GLU A 317 -10.68 14.76 -16.71
C GLU A 317 -9.57 13.72 -16.63
N ASN A 318 -9.53 12.75 -17.53
CA ASN A 318 -8.43 11.79 -17.63
C ASN A 318 -7.08 12.47 -17.90
N GLY A 319 -7.07 13.51 -18.74
CA GLY A 319 -5.88 14.33 -19.00
C GLY A 319 -5.47 15.17 -17.79
N ARG A 320 -6.41 15.61 -16.95
CA ARG A 320 -6.17 16.32 -15.70
C ARG A 320 -5.59 15.38 -14.63
N LEU A 321 -6.21 14.22 -14.47
CA LEU A 321 -5.78 13.18 -13.54
C LEU A 321 -4.38 12.66 -13.87
N LYS A 322 -4.08 12.41 -15.15
CA LYS A 322 -2.73 12.01 -15.60
C LYS A 322 -1.66 13.06 -15.24
N ARG A 323 -1.95 14.34 -15.47
CA ARG A 323 -1.02 15.41 -15.10
C ARG A 323 -0.84 15.49 -13.59
N ARG A 324 -1.92 15.33 -12.83
CA ARG A 324 -1.86 15.35 -11.37
C ARG A 324 -1.03 14.20 -10.81
N VAL A 325 -1.22 12.97 -11.33
CA VAL A 325 -0.40 11.80 -10.99
C VAL A 325 1.09 12.05 -11.31
N GLN A 326 1.40 12.62 -12.47
CA GLN A 326 2.78 12.95 -12.83
C GLN A 326 3.38 14.03 -11.91
N ASP A 327 2.57 14.99 -11.48
CA ASP A 327 3.03 16.02 -10.54
C ASP A 327 3.26 15.43 -9.14
N LEU A 328 2.41 14.50 -8.70
CA LEU A 328 2.55 13.79 -7.42
C LEU A 328 3.75 12.84 -7.40
N ILE A 329 3.95 12.07 -8.48
CA ILE A 329 5.17 11.26 -8.65
C ILE A 329 6.40 12.18 -8.56
N ARG A 330 6.34 13.40 -9.06
CA ARG A 330 7.44 14.37 -8.92
C ARG A 330 7.58 14.94 -7.52
N GLU A 331 6.50 15.24 -6.83
CA GLU A 331 6.50 15.80 -5.47
C GLU A 331 6.95 14.76 -4.42
N THR A 332 6.62 13.48 -4.62
CA THR A 332 7.03 12.34 -3.76
C THR A 332 8.28 11.61 -4.25
N SER A 333 8.94 12.10 -5.31
CA SER A 333 10.01 11.38 -6.02
C SER A 333 11.39 11.49 -5.38
N VAL A 334 11.55 12.25 -4.32
CA VAL A 334 12.85 12.53 -3.70
C VAL A 334 12.92 11.89 -2.31
N ASP A 335 14.03 11.23 -2.00
CA ASP A 335 14.32 10.73 -0.66
C ASP A 335 14.61 11.90 0.29
N ALA A 336 13.83 12.01 1.36
CA ALA A 336 13.87 13.15 2.28
C ALA A 336 15.22 13.32 3.01
N LEU A 337 15.98 12.23 3.20
CA LEU A 337 17.27 12.27 3.87
C LEU A 337 18.39 12.68 2.92
N THR A 338 18.42 12.13 1.72
CA THR A 338 19.57 12.21 0.81
C THR A 338 19.38 13.18 -0.34
N GLY A 339 18.15 13.58 -0.66
CA GLY A 339 17.85 14.50 -1.75
C GLY A 339 18.01 13.92 -3.16
N VAL A 340 18.38 12.64 -3.32
CA VAL A 340 18.31 11.92 -4.59
C VAL A 340 16.91 11.35 -4.82
N PHE A 341 16.64 10.83 -6.00
CA PHE A 341 15.36 10.17 -6.22
C PHE A 341 15.17 8.97 -5.28
N ASN A 342 13.92 8.66 -4.95
CA ASN A 342 13.58 7.50 -4.13
C ASN A 342 13.27 6.27 -4.99
N ARG A 343 13.04 5.12 -4.34
CA ARG A 343 12.71 3.84 -4.96
C ARG A 343 11.48 3.93 -5.87
N ASN A 344 10.44 4.66 -5.45
CA ASN A 344 9.19 4.77 -6.21
C ASN A 344 9.43 5.47 -7.55
N TRP A 345 10.18 6.57 -7.52
CA TRP A 345 10.55 7.26 -8.75
C TRP A 345 11.40 6.37 -9.67
N PHE A 346 12.36 5.62 -9.10
CA PHE A 346 13.19 4.70 -9.88
C PHE A 346 12.36 3.64 -10.59
N ASN A 347 11.39 3.01 -9.90
CA ASN A 347 10.51 2.00 -10.50
C ASN A 347 9.65 2.58 -11.62
N ALA A 348 9.08 3.76 -11.42
CA ALA A 348 8.31 4.45 -12.46
C ALA A 348 9.19 4.78 -13.69
N ARG A 349 10.43 5.27 -13.46
CA ARG A 349 11.37 5.60 -14.53
C ARG A 349 11.86 4.37 -15.28
N MET A 350 12.05 3.25 -14.57
CA MET A 350 12.39 1.96 -15.21
C MET A 350 11.32 1.51 -16.20
N ALA A 351 10.04 1.63 -15.86
CA ALA A 351 8.95 1.27 -16.76
C ALA A 351 8.93 2.16 -18.02
N GLU A 352 9.17 3.46 -17.86
CA GLU A 352 9.29 4.40 -19.00
C GLU A 352 10.48 4.04 -19.92
N VAL A 353 11.66 3.81 -19.31
CA VAL A 353 12.88 3.45 -20.06
C VAL A 353 12.70 2.13 -20.80
N GLN A 354 12.06 1.13 -20.18
CA GLN A 354 11.73 -0.13 -20.84
C GLN A 354 10.84 0.09 -22.08
N ALA A 355 9.81 0.94 -21.96
CA ALA A 355 8.92 1.24 -23.08
C ALA A 355 9.65 1.95 -24.22
N VAL A 356 10.49 2.95 -23.90
CA VAL A 356 11.30 3.69 -24.89
C VAL A 356 12.34 2.78 -25.53
N SER A 357 13.08 2.00 -24.75
CA SER A 357 14.11 1.08 -25.22
C SER A 357 13.54 0.02 -26.16
N ARG A 358 12.32 -0.46 -25.88
CA ARG A 358 11.61 -1.41 -26.75
C ARG A 358 11.21 -0.79 -28.09
N LEU A 359 10.77 0.48 -28.08
CA LEU A 359 10.36 1.20 -29.30
C LEU A 359 11.55 1.62 -30.18
N GLN A 360 12.67 1.97 -29.57
CA GLN A 360 13.85 2.50 -30.25
C GLN A 360 14.95 1.45 -30.49
N GLU A 361 14.76 0.22 -30.00
CA GLU A 361 15.74 -0.88 -30.06
C GLU A 361 17.11 -0.49 -29.46
N VAL A 362 17.09 0.20 -28.30
CA VAL A 362 18.30 0.63 -27.59
C VAL A 362 18.43 -0.09 -26.26
N GLU A 363 19.67 -0.35 -25.85
CA GLU A 363 19.96 -0.97 -24.53
C GLU A 363 19.84 0.07 -23.41
N PHE A 364 19.45 -0.40 -22.22
CA PHE A 364 19.59 0.36 -20.98
C PHE A 364 20.43 -0.42 -19.97
N GLY A 365 21.00 0.28 -18.99
CA GLY A 365 21.85 -0.31 -17.97
C GLY A 365 21.46 0.12 -16.57
N ILE A 366 21.65 -0.79 -15.61
CA ILE A 366 21.40 -0.59 -14.19
C ILE A 366 22.72 -0.84 -13.44
N ALA A 367 23.03 0.04 -12.49
CA ALA A 367 24.07 -0.20 -11.50
C ALA A 367 23.41 -0.21 -10.11
N VAL A 368 23.55 -1.31 -9.39
CA VAL A 368 23.16 -1.43 -7.98
C VAL A 368 24.38 -1.16 -7.12
N ILE A 369 24.27 -0.25 -6.16
CA ILE A 369 25.35 0.34 -5.38
C ILE A 369 25.02 0.15 -3.89
N ASP A 370 25.98 -0.33 -3.11
CA ASP A 370 25.79 -0.51 -1.67
C ASP A 370 27.00 0.04 -0.91
N ILE A 371 26.72 0.70 0.22
CA ILE A 371 27.76 1.28 1.06
C ILE A 371 28.44 0.17 1.89
N ASP A 372 29.72 -0.04 1.64
CA ASP A 372 30.49 -1.07 2.32
C ASP A 372 30.55 -0.81 3.83
N HIS A 373 30.21 -1.83 4.62
CA HIS A 373 30.28 -1.79 6.09
C HIS A 373 29.39 -0.69 6.74
N PHE A 374 28.29 -0.27 6.10
CA PHE A 374 27.44 0.78 6.65
C PHE A 374 26.87 0.46 8.04
N LYS A 375 26.57 -0.82 8.30
CA LYS A 375 26.18 -1.26 9.63
C LYS A 375 27.25 -0.97 10.69
N ASP A 376 28.52 -1.19 10.36
CA ASP A 376 29.64 -0.92 11.29
C ASP A 376 29.74 0.59 11.59
N VAL A 377 29.41 1.45 10.63
CA VAL A 377 29.31 2.91 10.86
C VAL A 377 28.22 3.22 11.87
N ASN A 378 27.01 2.68 11.69
CA ASN A 378 25.92 2.88 12.64
C ASN A 378 26.24 2.33 14.05
N ASP A 379 26.81 1.15 14.10
CA ASP A 379 27.14 0.48 15.37
C ASP A 379 28.25 1.20 16.15
N ASN A 380 29.23 1.82 15.46
CA ASN A 380 30.37 2.50 16.10
C ASN A 380 30.11 4.00 16.36
N PHE A 381 29.35 4.69 15.50
CA PHE A 381 29.21 6.15 15.52
C PHE A 381 27.75 6.61 15.71
N GLY A 382 26.80 5.67 15.76
CA GLY A 382 25.38 5.95 15.92
C GLY A 382 24.66 6.30 14.62
N HIS A 383 23.32 6.21 14.63
CA HIS A 383 22.48 6.45 13.44
C HIS A 383 22.61 7.85 12.86
N GLN A 384 22.85 8.88 13.69
CA GLN A 384 23.05 10.24 13.18
C GLN A 384 24.31 10.36 12.31
N ALA A 385 25.37 9.61 12.63
CA ALA A 385 26.56 9.52 11.79
C ALA A 385 26.26 8.76 10.48
N GLY A 386 25.46 7.69 10.54
CA GLY A 386 24.97 6.99 9.36
C GLY A 386 24.17 7.91 8.43
N ASP A 387 23.32 8.78 8.97
CA ASP A 387 22.56 9.76 8.20
C ASP A 387 23.46 10.80 7.49
N VAL A 388 24.57 11.21 8.12
CA VAL A 388 25.57 12.06 7.48
C VAL A 388 26.25 11.33 6.34
N VAL A 389 26.69 10.08 6.57
CA VAL A 389 27.31 9.24 5.54
C VAL A 389 26.37 9.05 4.35
N LEU A 390 25.09 8.75 4.57
CA LEU A 390 24.12 8.61 3.50
C LEU A 390 23.95 9.89 2.66
N ARG A 391 23.89 11.06 3.30
CA ARG A 391 23.80 12.35 2.60
C ARG A 391 25.05 12.65 1.77
N ASP A 392 26.23 12.45 2.35
CA ASP A 392 27.49 12.75 1.69
C ASP A 392 27.76 11.80 0.52
N VAL A 393 27.45 10.50 0.68
CA VAL A 393 27.53 9.51 -0.41
C VAL A 393 26.54 9.87 -1.52
N ALA A 394 25.30 10.18 -1.21
CA ALA A 394 24.31 10.59 -2.20
C ALA A 394 24.74 11.84 -2.96
N GLN A 395 25.30 12.82 -2.28
CA GLN A 395 25.85 14.04 -2.88
C GLN A 395 27.04 13.72 -3.79
N ALA A 396 27.95 12.87 -3.36
CA ALA A 396 29.10 12.43 -4.14
C ALA A 396 28.65 11.73 -5.43
N LEU A 397 27.73 10.76 -5.34
CA LEU A 397 27.16 10.07 -6.49
C LEU A 397 26.45 11.03 -7.46
N SER A 398 25.62 11.93 -6.93
CA SER A 398 24.89 12.92 -7.74
C SER A 398 25.81 13.89 -8.46
N SER A 399 26.93 14.28 -7.85
CA SER A 399 27.87 15.26 -8.39
C SER A 399 28.53 14.80 -9.70
N VAL A 400 28.61 13.49 -9.91
CA VAL A 400 29.23 12.88 -11.09
C VAL A 400 28.22 12.21 -12.04
N THR A 401 26.94 12.21 -11.68
CA THR A 401 25.85 11.68 -12.53
C THR A 401 25.60 12.60 -13.72
N ARG A 402 25.46 12.04 -14.92
CA ARG A 402 25.24 12.77 -16.19
C ARG A 402 23.76 12.91 -16.48
N ARG A 403 23.43 13.66 -17.56
CA ARG A 403 22.05 13.94 -17.94
C ARG A 403 21.26 12.70 -18.41
N ASP A 404 21.95 11.71 -18.96
CA ASP A 404 21.43 10.41 -19.41
C ASP A 404 21.47 9.34 -18.30
N GLU A 405 21.84 9.73 -17.10
CA GLU A 405 21.94 8.89 -15.92
C GLU A 405 21.04 9.40 -14.82
N THR A 406 20.45 8.50 -14.08
CA THR A 406 19.59 8.84 -12.93
C THR A 406 20.00 8.03 -11.72
N ILE A 407 20.16 8.69 -10.59
CA ILE A 407 20.50 8.07 -9.30
C ILE A 407 19.32 8.14 -8.34
N ALA A 408 19.03 7.02 -7.67
CA ALA A 408 17.99 6.93 -6.66
C ALA A 408 18.49 6.14 -5.44
N ARG A 409 17.92 6.40 -4.28
CA ARG A 409 18.07 5.56 -3.09
C ARG A 409 17.02 4.47 -3.12
N TYR A 410 17.46 3.21 -3.12
CA TYR A 410 16.58 2.06 -3.31
C TYR A 410 16.21 1.37 -1.99
N GLY A 411 17.13 1.38 -1.01
CA GLY A 411 16.97 0.78 0.30
C GLY A 411 17.70 1.60 1.38
N GLY A 412 17.93 1.01 2.54
CA GLY A 412 18.58 1.67 3.67
C GLY A 412 19.93 2.31 3.32
N ASP A 413 20.87 1.52 2.80
CA ASP A 413 22.22 1.89 2.37
C ASP A 413 22.48 1.60 0.90
N GLU A 414 21.43 1.27 0.16
CA GLU A 414 21.49 0.90 -1.26
C GLU A 414 21.05 2.06 -2.15
N PHE A 415 21.83 2.30 -3.21
CA PHE A 415 21.53 3.23 -4.28
C PHE A 415 21.48 2.49 -5.60
N VAL A 416 20.75 3.05 -6.56
CA VAL A 416 20.64 2.50 -7.91
C VAL A 416 20.86 3.61 -8.93
N LEU A 417 21.55 3.30 -10.02
CA LEU A 417 21.69 4.18 -11.16
C LEU A 417 21.07 3.51 -12.39
N LEU A 418 20.21 4.26 -13.08
CA LEU A 418 19.64 3.89 -14.37
C LEU A 418 20.29 4.74 -15.45
N ARG A 419 20.72 4.12 -16.55
CA ARG A 419 21.28 4.78 -17.72
C ARG A 419 20.59 4.35 -19.00
N GLU A 420 20.17 5.32 -19.78
CA GLU A 420 19.66 5.14 -21.13
C GLU A 420 20.81 4.99 -22.14
N ASN A 421 20.59 4.29 -23.24
CA ASN A 421 21.61 4.03 -24.26
C ASN A 421 22.90 3.43 -23.69
N ALA A 422 22.76 2.40 -22.88
CA ALA A 422 23.86 1.74 -22.19
C ALA A 422 24.61 0.76 -23.10
N ASN A 423 25.90 0.57 -22.79
CA ASN A 423 26.71 -0.53 -23.33
C ASN A 423 27.75 -0.92 -22.27
N THR A 424 28.38 -2.07 -22.45
CA THR A 424 29.37 -2.63 -21.51
C THR A 424 30.43 -1.62 -21.09
N ILE A 425 31.11 -0.97 -22.07
CA ILE A 425 32.20 -0.03 -21.79
C ILE A 425 31.68 1.19 -21.04
N GLY A 426 30.55 1.73 -21.48
CA GLY A 426 29.93 2.89 -20.86
C GLY A 426 29.50 2.62 -19.42
N MET A 427 28.88 1.48 -19.15
CA MET A 427 28.42 1.11 -17.82
C MET A 427 29.58 0.83 -16.86
N THR A 428 30.66 0.15 -17.31
CA THR A 428 31.86 -0.04 -16.51
C THR A 428 32.52 1.29 -16.14
N ALA A 429 32.60 2.22 -17.10
CA ALA A 429 33.15 3.57 -16.84
C ALA A 429 32.28 4.37 -15.86
N VAL A 430 30.95 4.20 -15.91
CA VAL A 430 30.02 4.80 -14.92
C VAL A 430 30.30 4.24 -13.52
N GLY A 431 30.34 2.91 -13.38
CA GLY A 431 30.60 2.26 -12.09
C GLY A 431 31.91 2.71 -11.45
N GLU A 432 33.03 2.69 -12.21
CA GLU A 432 34.32 3.13 -11.68
C GLU A 432 34.36 4.62 -11.32
N ARG A 433 33.67 5.48 -12.08
CA ARG A 433 33.53 6.90 -11.74
C ARG A 433 32.79 7.08 -10.42
N LEU A 434 31.67 6.39 -10.23
CA LEU A 434 30.89 6.44 -8.98
C LEU A 434 31.71 5.93 -7.79
N ARG A 435 32.30 4.72 -7.94
CA ARG A 435 33.13 4.08 -6.90
C ARG A 435 34.28 4.99 -6.45
N SER A 436 35.08 5.46 -7.41
CA SER A 436 36.24 6.29 -7.13
C SER A 436 35.87 7.64 -6.52
N THR A 437 34.72 8.20 -6.89
CA THR A 437 34.25 9.46 -6.30
C THR A 437 33.88 9.27 -4.83
N VAL A 438 33.17 8.21 -4.48
CA VAL A 438 32.86 7.92 -3.07
C VAL A 438 34.11 7.63 -2.26
N GLU A 439 35.04 6.81 -2.78
CA GLU A 439 36.31 6.50 -2.11
C GLU A 439 37.16 7.75 -1.83
N GLN A 440 37.10 8.78 -2.68
CA GLN A 440 37.82 10.04 -2.52
C GLN A 440 37.07 11.06 -1.68
N THR A 441 35.80 10.85 -1.40
CA THR A 441 34.99 11.77 -0.60
C THR A 441 35.43 11.76 0.86
N VAL A 442 35.68 12.93 1.42
CA VAL A 442 36.01 13.08 2.85
C VAL A 442 34.70 13.27 3.60
N ILE A 443 34.31 12.25 4.34
CA ILE A 443 33.14 12.30 5.23
C ILE A 443 33.63 12.51 6.66
N GLU A 444 33.15 13.56 7.31
CA GLU A 444 33.57 13.94 8.66
C GLU A 444 32.35 14.11 9.56
N VAL A 445 32.35 13.42 10.69
CA VAL A 445 31.29 13.49 11.70
C VAL A 445 31.96 13.83 13.05
N ASP A 446 31.55 14.92 13.67
CA ASP A 446 32.08 15.39 14.96
C ASP A 446 33.62 15.48 15.00
N GLY A 447 34.24 15.91 13.89
CA GLY A 447 35.70 16.03 13.78
C GLY A 447 36.42 14.69 13.54
N THR A 448 35.69 13.60 13.37
CA THR A 448 36.24 12.28 13.05
C THR A 448 36.01 11.93 11.59
N ARG A 449 37.08 11.61 10.86
CA ARG A 449 36.98 11.17 9.47
C ARG A 449 36.55 9.71 9.40
N ILE A 450 35.47 9.44 8.68
CA ILE A 450 34.93 8.10 8.44
C ILE A 450 35.28 7.71 6.99
N PRO A 451 36.16 6.72 6.77
CA PRO A 451 36.42 6.23 5.42
C PRO A 451 35.24 5.37 4.95
N VAL A 452 34.71 5.68 3.78
CA VAL A 452 33.56 4.97 3.20
C VAL A 452 33.90 4.55 1.77
N THR A 453 33.54 3.33 1.41
CA THR A 453 33.62 2.81 0.05
C THR A 453 32.28 2.23 -0.37
N VAL A 454 32.13 1.95 -1.66
CA VAL A 454 30.93 1.31 -2.22
C VAL A 454 31.30 0.13 -3.10
N SER A 455 30.50 -0.91 -3.03
CA SER A 455 30.51 -2.01 -3.99
C SER A 455 29.41 -1.79 -5.02
N ILE A 456 29.68 -2.10 -6.27
CA ILE A 456 28.79 -1.83 -7.39
C ILE A 456 28.65 -3.06 -8.27
N GLY A 457 27.41 -3.49 -8.51
CA GLY A 457 27.05 -4.51 -9.49
C GLY A 457 26.35 -3.87 -10.69
N ILE A 458 26.72 -4.28 -11.88
CA ILE A 458 26.25 -3.69 -13.14
C ILE A 458 25.68 -4.75 -14.05
N ALA A 459 24.52 -4.47 -14.63
CA ALA A 459 23.97 -5.20 -15.77
C ALA A 459 23.39 -4.24 -16.81
N HIS A 460 23.33 -4.67 -18.05
CA HIS A 460 22.66 -3.95 -19.12
C HIS A 460 22.03 -4.93 -20.10
N GLY A 461 21.17 -4.45 -20.99
CA GLY A 461 20.59 -5.25 -22.04
C GLY A 461 19.50 -4.54 -22.82
N MET A 462 19.01 -5.24 -23.85
CA MET A 462 17.95 -4.78 -24.72
C MET A 462 16.65 -5.48 -24.35
N PRO A 463 15.51 -4.77 -24.20
CA PRO A 463 14.23 -5.38 -23.87
C PRO A 463 13.82 -6.39 -24.94
N GLN A 464 13.69 -7.65 -24.55
CA GLN A 464 13.07 -8.68 -25.39
C GLN A 464 11.54 -8.63 -25.25
N GLN A 465 10.80 -9.49 -25.93
CA GLN A 465 9.32 -9.51 -25.88
C GLN A 465 8.72 -9.89 -24.52
N ASN A 466 9.54 -10.08 -23.50
CA ASN A 466 9.14 -10.43 -22.15
C ASN A 466 8.87 -9.17 -21.31
N ASN A 467 7.74 -9.13 -20.62
CA ASN A 467 7.34 -7.99 -19.78
C ASN A 467 8.21 -7.80 -18.53
N ASP A 468 8.93 -8.85 -18.07
CA ASP A 468 9.75 -8.81 -16.85
C ASP A 468 11.23 -8.48 -17.07
N PHE A 469 11.60 -7.96 -18.24
CA PHE A 469 12.99 -7.73 -18.61
C PHE A 469 13.73 -6.75 -17.68
N CYS A 470 13.06 -5.71 -17.21
CA CYS A 470 13.65 -4.77 -16.24
C CYS A 470 13.99 -5.45 -14.90
N LYS A 471 13.09 -6.30 -14.39
CA LYS A 471 13.33 -7.10 -13.18
C LYS A 471 14.51 -8.06 -13.39
N GLU A 472 14.63 -8.63 -14.58
CA GLU A 472 15.75 -9.50 -14.96
C GLU A 472 17.08 -8.74 -14.96
N VAL A 473 17.18 -7.56 -15.59
CA VAL A 473 18.40 -6.74 -15.60
C VAL A 473 18.76 -6.30 -14.19
N PHE A 474 17.77 -5.91 -13.39
CA PHE A 474 17.99 -5.55 -11.98
C PHE A 474 18.54 -6.74 -11.18
N ALA A 475 17.93 -7.92 -11.29
CA ALA A 475 18.38 -9.13 -10.58
C ALA A 475 19.81 -9.54 -10.98
N ARG A 476 20.21 -9.34 -12.25
CA ARG A 476 21.57 -9.59 -12.71
C ARG A 476 22.57 -8.58 -12.15
N ALA A 477 22.19 -7.30 -12.04
CA ALA A 477 23.00 -6.28 -11.39
C ALA A 477 23.18 -6.56 -9.89
N ASP A 478 22.11 -7.00 -9.20
CA ASP A 478 22.16 -7.38 -7.80
C ASP A 478 23.07 -8.60 -7.57
N ALA A 479 23.00 -9.63 -8.42
CA ALA A 479 23.91 -10.76 -8.38
C ALA A 479 25.38 -10.33 -8.56
N ALA A 480 25.65 -9.40 -9.46
CA ALA A 480 26.98 -8.83 -9.65
C ALA A 480 27.45 -8.01 -8.42
N LEU A 481 26.56 -7.28 -7.77
CA LEU A 481 26.85 -6.60 -6.51
C LEU A 481 27.23 -7.60 -5.40
N TYR A 482 26.51 -8.71 -5.30
CA TYR A 482 26.84 -9.78 -4.38
C TYR A 482 28.25 -10.32 -4.62
N GLU A 483 28.65 -10.52 -5.88
CA GLU A 483 30.02 -10.90 -6.23
C GLU A 483 31.05 -9.82 -5.82
N ALA A 484 30.75 -8.54 -6.04
CA ALA A 484 31.62 -7.44 -5.64
C ALA A 484 31.87 -7.46 -4.11
N LYS A 485 30.82 -7.66 -3.32
CA LYS A 485 30.92 -7.77 -1.85
C LYS A 485 31.75 -8.97 -1.41
N HIS A 486 31.66 -10.11 -2.08
CA HIS A 486 32.43 -11.34 -1.76
C HIS A 486 33.89 -11.28 -2.20
N ASN A 487 34.19 -10.58 -3.28
CA ASN A 487 35.54 -10.47 -3.83
C ASN A 487 36.40 -9.37 -3.17
N GLY A 488 35.97 -8.83 -2.02
CA GLY A 488 36.79 -7.91 -1.22
C GLY A 488 36.25 -6.49 -1.16
N ARG A 489 35.04 -6.24 -1.67
CA ARG A 489 34.38 -4.91 -1.66
C ARG A 489 35.12 -3.82 -2.44
N ASN A 490 34.66 -2.58 -2.34
CA ASN A 490 35.25 -1.41 -3.03
C ASN A 490 35.61 -1.67 -4.50
N GLN A 491 34.71 -2.29 -5.24
CA GLN A 491 34.92 -2.68 -6.64
C GLN A 491 33.65 -2.68 -7.44
N VAL A 492 33.82 -2.67 -8.75
CA VAL A 492 32.74 -2.78 -9.75
C VAL A 492 32.78 -4.15 -10.37
N VAL A 493 31.66 -4.86 -10.38
CA VAL A 493 31.49 -6.14 -11.07
C VAL A 493 30.42 -6.00 -12.13
N LEU A 494 30.74 -6.43 -13.35
CA LEU A 494 29.81 -6.51 -14.45
C LEU A 494 29.23 -7.92 -14.51
N ASP A 495 27.92 -8.02 -14.74
CA ASP A 495 27.23 -9.30 -14.94
C ASP A 495 27.92 -10.15 -16.02
N SER A 496 28.30 -11.37 -15.67
CA SER A 496 29.08 -12.28 -16.50
C SER A 496 28.27 -12.95 -17.63
N SER A 497 26.94 -12.90 -17.59
CA SER A 497 26.08 -13.51 -18.62
C SER A 497 26.19 -12.84 -20.00
N LEU A 498 26.73 -11.61 -20.06
CA LEU A 498 26.96 -10.86 -21.30
C LEU A 498 28.26 -11.25 -22.02
N GLY A 499 29.20 -11.92 -21.34
CA GLY A 499 30.44 -12.39 -21.94
C GLY A 499 30.30 -13.68 -22.77
N ALA A 500 29.20 -14.39 -22.64
CA ALA A 500 29.00 -15.69 -23.30
C ALA A 500 28.38 -15.63 -24.71
N SER A 501 27.88 -14.47 -25.14
CA SER A 501 27.16 -14.32 -26.41
C SER A 501 28.02 -13.85 -27.59
N VAL A 502 29.33 -13.61 -27.40
CA VAL A 502 30.24 -13.11 -28.48
C VAL A 502 31.15 -14.20 -29.08
N THR A 503 31.07 -15.44 -28.60
CA THR A 503 31.94 -16.52 -29.12
C THR A 503 31.18 -17.71 -29.71
N HIS A 504 30.24 -17.49 -30.61
CA HIS A 504 29.81 -18.54 -31.53
C HIS A 504 29.30 -17.98 -32.87
N SER A 505 30.22 -17.52 -33.73
CA SER A 505 30.06 -17.63 -35.19
C SER A 505 31.40 -17.36 -35.88
N SER A 506 32.29 -18.35 -35.86
CA SER A 506 33.28 -18.54 -36.92
C SER A 506 33.67 -20.01 -36.93
N GLU A 507 32.89 -20.85 -37.60
CA GLU A 507 33.43 -22.09 -38.13
C GLU A 507 34.42 -21.77 -39.23
N PRO A 508 35.67 -22.28 -39.19
CA PRO A 508 36.53 -22.22 -40.35
C PRO A 508 36.14 -23.32 -41.33
N SER A 509 35.75 -22.93 -42.52
CA SER A 509 35.62 -23.80 -43.68
C SER A 509 36.94 -24.52 -43.92
N SER A 510 37.00 -25.79 -43.60
CA SER A 510 38.10 -26.69 -44.00
C SER A 510 37.91 -27.11 -45.47
N GLY A 511 38.73 -26.55 -46.33
CA GLY A 511 38.92 -26.99 -47.70
C GLY A 511 40.39 -26.87 -48.06
N ALA A 512 41.18 -27.89 -47.74
CA ALA A 512 42.48 -28.07 -48.38
C ALA A 512 42.71 -29.58 -48.64
N PRO A 513 43.18 -29.98 -49.87
CA PRO A 513 43.27 -31.40 -50.23
C PRO A 513 44.57 -32.00 -49.68
N GLU A 514 44.49 -33.28 -49.29
CA GLU A 514 45.61 -34.12 -48.91
C GLU A 514 46.59 -34.34 -50.06
N PRO A 515 47.92 -34.39 -49.80
CA PRO A 515 48.87 -34.83 -50.82
C PRO A 515 49.02 -36.38 -50.73
N THR A 516 48.76 -36.99 -51.87
CA THR A 516 48.98 -38.41 -52.17
C THR A 516 50.49 -38.75 -52.07
N VAL A 517 50.87 -39.69 -51.20
CA VAL A 517 52.19 -40.28 -51.17
C VAL A 517 52.12 -41.70 -51.76
N ALA A 518 52.87 -41.89 -52.85
CA ALA A 518 53.03 -43.16 -53.53
C ALA A 518 53.92 -44.15 -52.69
N PRO A 519 53.67 -45.47 -52.83
CA PRO A 519 54.49 -46.46 -52.10
C PRO A 519 55.81 -46.74 -52.83
N VAL A 520 56.89 -46.67 -52.12
CA VAL A 520 58.22 -47.17 -52.60
C VAL A 520 58.33 -48.66 -52.26
N SER A 521 58.51 -49.42 -53.30
CA SER A 521 58.91 -50.85 -53.31
C SER A 521 60.33 -51.05 -52.83
N ARG A 522 60.56 -52.03 -51.98
CA ARG A 522 61.78 -52.87 -51.93
C ARG A 522 61.34 -54.22 -51.34
N GLY A 523 61.63 -55.21 -51.96
CA GLY A 523 62.73 -56.05 -52.34
C GLY A 523 63.01 -57.08 -51.32
#